data_383ac529450dd6f3e18c9f35cd21d419
#
_entry.id   383ac529450dd6f3e18c9f35cd21d419
#
_cell.length_a   1.000
_cell.length_b   1.000
_cell.length_c   1.000
_cell.angle_alpha   90.00
_cell.angle_beta   90.00
_cell.angle_gamma   90.00
#
_symmetry.space_group_name_H-M   'P 1'
#
loop_
_entity.id
_entity.type
_entity.pdbx_description
1 polymer ?
#
loop_
_entity_poly.entity_id
_entity_poly.type
_entity_poly.pdbx_seq_one_letter_code
_entity_poly.pdbx_strand_id
1 'polypeptide(L)'
;MDIDVLGALAVQENQVSITPTAPKPRQVLALLALHADRVVPVSALMEELWGTTPPRSARTTLQTYVLQLRELITAALKNDPAGRSAKDVLVTTPGGYLLCSGGGRSDVREFERLAGAGYRCMDAGDFPGAARQLNEALLLWSGTPFADVQAGPQLEMEIKRLDESRLCALDQRIEADLRLGRHREVLAELTVLVNRYRTHESLHAQFMLALHRSGRRGEALSVYQGLRSTLVRELGLEPSAALRRLQRSILMAGPESMATVPDTVTERLAPTLSLIQI
;
A
#
# COMPACT_ATOMS: atom_id res chain seq x y z
N MET A 1 9.40 -3.15 20.13
CA MET A 1 10.04 -3.30 18.79
C MET A 1 9.34 -2.40 17.79
N ASP A 2 10.07 -1.57 17.06
CA ASP A 2 9.54 -0.71 16.01
C ASP A 2 9.87 -1.30 14.65
N ILE A 3 8.87 -1.35 13.76
CA ILE A 3 8.93 -2.04 12.47
C ILE A 3 8.48 -1.08 11.38
N ASP A 4 9.38 -0.75 10.45
CA ASP A 4 9.09 0.02 9.26
C ASP A 4 9.39 -0.83 8.02
N VAL A 5 8.39 -0.96 7.14
CA VAL A 5 8.45 -1.76 5.91
C VAL A 5 7.85 -1.06 4.68
N LEU A 6 7.18 0.09 4.87
CA LEU A 6 6.61 0.91 3.78
C LEU A 6 7.68 1.74 3.05
N GLY A 7 8.87 1.20 2.95
CA GLY A 7 10.08 1.69 2.33
C GLY A 7 11.17 0.66 2.47
N ALA A 8 12.40 1.09 2.79
CA ALA A 8 13.46 0.18 3.20
C ALA A 8 13.10 -0.50 4.53
N LEU A 9 13.49 -1.79 4.68
CA LEU A 9 13.25 -2.53 5.92
C LEU A 9 14.06 -1.92 7.08
N ALA A 10 13.37 -1.45 8.11
CA ALA A 10 14.00 -1.06 9.36
C ALA A 10 13.26 -1.71 10.55
N VAL A 11 13.99 -2.50 11.33
CA VAL A 11 13.48 -3.11 12.55
C VAL A 11 14.39 -2.73 13.71
N GLN A 12 13.82 -2.16 14.76
CA GLN A 12 14.57 -1.68 15.92
C GLN A 12 13.98 -2.27 17.21
N GLU A 13 14.85 -2.72 18.09
CA GLU A 13 14.52 -3.09 19.46
C GLU A 13 15.31 -2.20 20.43
N ASN A 14 14.64 -1.56 21.39
CA ASN A 14 15.27 -0.59 22.30
C ASN A 14 16.10 0.48 21.56
N GLN A 15 15.62 0.98 20.41
CA GLN A 15 16.30 1.95 19.53
C GLN A 15 17.61 1.44 18.89
N VAL A 16 17.89 0.14 18.99
CA VAL A 16 19.02 -0.51 18.33
C VAL A 16 18.52 -1.29 17.13
N SER A 17 19.13 -1.04 15.95
CA SER A 17 18.76 -1.78 14.72
C SER A 17 19.11 -3.26 14.86
N ILE A 18 18.13 -4.11 14.56
CA ILE A 18 18.30 -5.55 14.43
C ILE A 18 18.18 -6.02 12.96
N THR A 19 18.21 -5.07 12.02
CA THR A 19 18.11 -5.36 10.59
C THR A 19 19.45 -5.89 10.08
N PRO A 20 19.51 -7.16 9.58
CA PRO A 20 20.75 -7.73 9.07
C PRO A 20 21.22 -7.04 7.79
N THR A 21 22.52 -7.00 7.58
CA THR A 21 23.11 -6.56 6.29
C THR A 21 23.09 -7.70 5.25
N ALA A 22 23.20 -8.96 5.69
CA ALA A 22 23.18 -10.13 4.81
C ALA A 22 21.79 -10.34 4.19
N PRO A 23 21.69 -10.59 2.86
CA PRO A 23 20.41 -10.61 2.15
C PRO A 23 19.43 -11.68 2.66
N LYS A 24 19.88 -12.91 2.90
CA LYS A 24 18.99 -14.02 3.29
C LYS A 24 18.44 -13.89 4.73
N PRO A 25 19.24 -13.57 5.75
CA PRO A 25 18.71 -13.24 7.08
C PRO A 25 17.78 -12.02 7.06
N ARG A 26 18.08 -11.01 6.21
CA ARG A 26 17.22 -9.85 6.02
C ARG A 26 15.85 -10.22 5.44
N GLN A 27 15.81 -11.12 4.47
CA GLN A 27 14.60 -11.68 3.87
C GLN A 27 13.75 -12.43 4.92
N VAL A 28 14.39 -13.24 5.78
CA VAL A 28 13.74 -13.92 6.91
C VAL A 28 13.13 -12.91 7.87
N LEU A 29 13.90 -11.87 8.27
CA LEU A 29 13.41 -10.84 9.17
C LEU A 29 12.25 -10.07 8.56
N ALA A 30 12.29 -9.75 7.26
CA ALA A 30 11.24 -9.03 6.56
C ALA A 30 9.88 -9.77 6.66
N LEU A 31 9.87 -11.07 6.39
CA LEU A 31 8.65 -11.88 6.48
C LEU A 31 8.15 -12.00 7.92
N LEU A 32 9.05 -12.18 8.89
CA LEU A 32 8.70 -12.24 10.31
C LEU A 32 8.17 -10.88 10.82
N ALA A 33 8.77 -9.77 10.41
CA ALA A 33 8.39 -8.42 10.81
C ALA A 33 7.01 -8.02 10.25
N LEU A 34 6.74 -8.36 9.00
CA LEU A 34 5.43 -8.15 8.38
C LEU A 34 4.31 -8.88 9.13
N HIS A 35 4.61 -10.10 9.59
CA HIS A 35 3.69 -10.94 10.36
C HIS A 35 3.98 -10.90 11.87
N ALA A 36 4.50 -9.79 12.38
CA ALA A 36 4.78 -9.65 13.81
C ALA A 36 3.54 -10.00 14.66
N ASP A 37 3.77 -10.69 15.78
CA ASP A 37 2.76 -11.23 16.69
C ASP A 37 1.92 -12.39 16.11
N ARG A 38 2.35 -12.96 14.97
CA ARG A 38 1.77 -14.16 14.37
C ARG A 38 2.84 -15.20 14.08
N VAL A 39 2.47 -16.46 14.14
CA VAL A 39 3.39 -17.56 13.79
C VAL A 39 3.58 -17.62 12.29
N VAL A 40 4.82 -17.49 11.84
CA VAL A 40 5.20 -17.73 10.44
C VAL A 40 5.69 -19.18 10.31
N PRO A 41 5.03 -20.02 9.50
CA PRO A 41 5.41 -21.41 9.32
C PRO A 41 6.79 -21.56 8.70
N VAL A 42 7.52 -22.60 9.08
CA VAL A 42 8.82 -22.93 8.46
C VAL A 42 8.68 -23.13 6.95
N SER A 43 7.57 -23.71 6.48
CA SER A 43 7.29 -23.87 5.05
C SER A 43 7.23 -22.54 4.31
N ALA A 44 6.56 -21.53 4.87
CA ALA A 44 6.48 -20.18 4.27
C ALA A 44 7.87 -19.51 4.23
N LEU A 45 8.67 -19.63 5.29
CA LEU A 45 10.04 -19.12 5.31
C LEU A 45 10.94 -19.84 4.30
N MET A 46 10.77 -21.13 4.12
CA MET A 46 11.51 -21.90 3.12
C MET A 46 11.10 -21.54 1.70
N GLU A 47 9.81 -21.38 1.45
CA GLU A 47 9.29 -20.94 0.16
C GLU A 47 9.78 -19.51 -0.18
N GLU A 48 9.76 -18.62 0.80
CA GLU A 48 10.29 -17.27 0.66
C GLU A 48 11.77 -17.29 0.24
N LEU A 49 12.58 -18.11 0.88
CA LEU A 49 14.04 -18.16 0.64
C LEU A 49 14.46 -18.86 -0.64
N TRP A 50 13.74 -19.90 -1.06
CA TRP A 50 14.17 -20.81 -2.14
C TRP A 50 13.09 -21.14 -3.16
N GLY A 51 11.89 -20.60 -3.02
CA GLY A 51 10.76 -20.92 -3.90
C GLY A 51 10.43 -22.42 -3.85
N THR A 52 10.29 -23.01 -5.03
CA THR A 52 9.94 -24.43 -5.21
C THR A 52 11.13 -25.40 -5.11
N THR A 53 12.36 -24.90 -4.99
CA THR A 53 13.59 -25.73 -5.06
C THR A 53 14.49 -25.55 -3.81
N PRO A 54 14.02 -25.91 -2.60
CA PRO A 54 14.82 -25.80 -1.40
C PRO A 54 15.98 -26.82 -1.42
N PRO A 55 17.20 -26.44 -0.98
CA PRO A 55 18.31 -27.38 -0.85
C PRO A 55 18.05 -28.38 0.27
N ARG A 56 18.78 -29.51 0.25
CA ARG A 56 18.65 -30.54 1.30
C ARG A 56 18.91 -29.98 2.71
N SER A 57 19.79 -29.00 2.84
CA SER A 57 20.14 -28.33 4.10
C SER A 57 19.22 -27.15 4.46
N ALA A 58 18.13 -26.89 3.72
CA ALA A 58 17.30 -25.69 3.87
C ALA A 58 16.87 -25.41 5.33
N ARG A 59 16.42 -26.45 6.07
CA ARG A 59 16.03 -26.31 7.48
C ARG A 59 17.18 -25.86 8.37
N THR A 60 18.34 -26.49 8.23
CA THR A 60 19.54 -26.16 9.03
C THR A 60 20.02 -24.76 8.70
N THR A 61 19.99 -24.38 7.41
CA THR A 61 20.35 -23.03 6.95
C THR A 61 19.38 -21.97 7.51
N LEU A 62 18.07 -22.24 7.50
CA LEU A 62 17.09 -21.36 8.14
C LEU A 62 17.36 -21.19 9.64
N GLN A 63 17.67 -22.30 10.34
CA GLN A 63 18.04 -22.24 11.77
C GLN A 63 19.27 -21.36 12.01
N THR A 64 20.25 -21.39 11.12
CA THR A 64 21.43 -20.51 11.17
C THR A 64 21.02 -19.04 11.01
N TYR A 65 20.10 -18.71 10.08
CA TYR A 65 19.60 -17.34 9.92
C TYR A 65 18.83 -16.86 11.15
N VAL A 66 18.00 -17.74 11.74
CA VAL A 66 17.29 -17.43 12.99
C VAL A 66 18.28 -17.21 14.15
N LEU A 67 19.39 -17.97 14.21
CA LEU A 67 20.44 -17.74 15.22
C LEU A 67 21.10 -16.38 15.04
N GLN A 68 21.46 -16.00 13.82
CA GLN A 68 22.01 -14.67 13.52
C GLN A 68 21.05 -13.52 13.91
N LEU A 69 19.76 -13.66 13.65
CA LEU A 69 18.76 -12.71 14.11
C LEU A 69 18.72 -12.62 15.64
N ARG A 70 18.79 -13.75 16.34
CA ARG A 70 18.85 -13.77 17.80
C ARG A 70 20.10 -13.13 18.39
N GLU A 71 21.22 -13.22 17.70
CA GLU A 71 22.45 -12.51 18.08
C GLU A 71 22.27 -10.99 18.02
N LEU A 72 21.66 -10.48 16.92
CA LEU A 72 21.33 -9.05 16.81
C LEU A 72 20.32 -8.61 17.88
N ILE A 73 19.28 -9.38 18.13
CA ILE A 73 18.31 -9.13 19.20
C ILE A 73 18.99 -9.12 20.57
N THR A 74 19.89 -10.07 20.84
CA THR A 74 20.64 -10.14 22.10
C THR A 74 21.48 -8.86 22.31
N ALA A 75 22.10 -8.36 21.26
CA ALA A 75 22.86 -7.12 21.32
C ALA A 75 21.94 -5.92 21.63
N ALA A 76 20.75 -5.88 21.05
CA ALA A 76 19.76 -4.82 21.30
C ALA A 76 19.14 -4.91 22.72
N LEU A 77 19.07 -6.11 23.30
CA LEU A 77 18.53 -6.35 24.65
C LEU A 77 19.56 -6.23 25.78
N LYS A 78 20.83 -5.87 25.48
CA LYS A 78 21.90 -5.83 26.47
C LYS A 78 21.55 -5.06 27.75
N ASN A 79 20.74 -4.02 27.63
CA ASN A 79 20.29 -3.18 28.75
C ASN A 79 18.75 -3.19 28.88
N ASP A 80 18.10 -4.29 28.52
CA ASP A 80 16.64 -4.39 28.57
C ASP A 80 16.14 -4.40 30.02
N PRO A 81 15.33 -3.41 30.44
CA PRO A 81 14.86 -3.33 31.82
C PRO A 81 13.93 -4.48 32.22
N ALA A 82 13.31 -5.15 31.24
CA ALA A 82 12.43 -6.29 31.47
C ALA A 82 13.19 -7.64 31.55
N GLY A 83 14.51 -7.65 31.31
CA GLY A 83 15.33 -8.85 31.35
C GLY A 83 14.97 -9.91 30.31
N ARG A 84 14.37 -9.50 29.20
CA ARG A 84 13.97 -10.41 28.10
C ARG A 84 15.20 -11.00 27.42
N SER A 85 15.07 -12.22 26.99
CA SER A 85 16.05 -12.88 26.14
C SER A 85 15.67 -12.77 24.65
N ALA A 86 16.61 -12.99 23.75
CA ALA A 86 16.31 -13.03 22.32
C ALA A 86 15.29 -14.12 21.94
N LYS A 87 15.15 -15.17 22.76
CA LYS A 87 14.15 -16.23 22.57
C LYS A 87 12.74 -15.81 22.97
N ASP A 88 12.59 -14.80 23.80
CA ASP A 88 11.30 -14.21 24.17
C ASP A 88 10.80 -13.23 23.08
N VAL A 89 11.72 -12.66 22.30
CA VAL A 89 11.43 -11.77 21.18
C VAL A 89 11.26 -12.54 19.88
N LEU A 90 12.18 -13.45 19.55
CA LEU A 90 12.07 -14.36 18.41
C LEU A 90 11.84 -15.77 18.91
N VAL A 91 10.57 -16.12 19.09
CA VAL A 91 10.12 -17.36 19.70
C VAL A 91 10.13 -18.50 18.68
N THR A 92 10.59 -19.70 19.10
CA THR A 92 10.37 -20.93 18.33
C THR A 92 9.07 -21.57 18.79
N THR A 93 8.16 -21.79 17.85
CA THR A 93 6.88 -22.46 18.08
C THR A 93 6.83 -23.82 17.35
N PRO A 94 5.92 -24.73 17.69
CA PRO A 94 5.70 -25.92 16.88
C PRO A 94 5.36 -25.53 15.43
N GLY A 95 6.26 -25.90 14.49
CA GLY A 95 6.07 -25.65 13.06
C GLY A 95 6.49 -24.29 12.52
N GLY A 96 6.94 -23.33 13.36
CA GLY A 96 7.25 -21.98 12.90
C GLY A 96 8.06 -21.12 13.86
N TYR A 97 8.10 -19.84 13.53
CA TYR A 97 8.71 -18.79 14.35
C TYR A 97 7.72 -17.63 14.53
N LEU A 98 7.82 -16.96 15.67
CA LEU A 98 7.00 -15.82 16.05
C LEU A 98 7.93 -14.67 16.44
N LEU A 99 7.82 -13.54 15.78
CA LEU A 99 8.48 -12.30 16.18
C LEU A 99 7.50 -11.47 17.04
N CYS A 100 7.81 -11.32 18.32
CA CYS A 100 6.99 -10.56 19.27
C CYS A 100 7.33 -9.07 19.16
N SER A 101 6.36 -8.24 18.74
CA SER A 101 6.55 -6.78 18.65
C SER A 101 6.56 -6.10 20.03
N GLY A 102 6.02 -6.74 21.05
CA GLY A 102 5.92 -6.16 22.39
C GLY A 102 5.09 -4.88 22.44
N GLY A 103 4.16 -4.69 21.51
CA GLY A 103 3.31 -3.49 21.43
C GLY A 103 4.02 -2.26 20.85
N GLY A 104 5.17 -2.44 20.19
CA GLY A 104 5.87 -1.35 19.51
C GLY A 104 5.15 -0.89 18.23
N ARG A 105 5.71 0.12 17.59
CA ARG A 105 5.15 0.74 16.38
C ARG A 105 5.32 -0.16 15.15
N SER A 106 4.32 -0.19 14.28
CA SER A 106 4.42 -0.75 12.93
C SER A 106 3.79 0.25 11.95
N ASP A 107 4.55 0.64 10.93
CA ASP A 107 4.09 1.56 9.89
C ASP A 107 2.90 0.98 9.09
N VAL A 108 2.89 -0.32 8.80
CA VAL A 108 1.76 -1.00 8.14
C VAL A 108 0.51 -0.96 9.00
N ARG A 109 0.60 -1.30 10.29
CA ARG A 109 -0.57 -1.25 11.19
C ARG A 109 -1.12 0.16 11.33
N GLU A 110 -0.23 1.15 11.40
CA GLU A 110 -0.63 2.56 11.49
C GLU A 110 -1.24 3.04 10.17
N PHE A 111 -0.68 2.65 9.02
CA PHE A 111 -1.26 2.90 7.71
C PHE A 111 -2.68 2.32 7.61
N GLU A 112 -2.86 1.05 7.96
CA GLU A 112 -4.16 0.38 7.90
C GLU A 112 -5.19 1.05 8.86
N ARG A 113 -4.75 1.47 10.03
CA ARG A 113 -5.59 2.20 11.01
C ARG A 113 -6.06 3.54 10.47
N LEU A 114 -5.13 4.34 9.93
CA LEU A 114 -5.41 5.68 9.38
C LEU A 114 -6.24 5.58 8.09
N ALA A 115 -5.88 4.68 7.18
CA ALA A 115 -6.64 4.46 5.95
C ALA A 115 -8.07 4.01 6.27
N GLY A 116 -8.24 3.07 7.20
CA GLY A 116 -9.57 2.65 7.67
C GLY A 116 -10.38 3.78 8.31
N ALA A 117 -9.74 4.69 9.05
CA ALA A 117 -10.40 5.88 9.56
C ALA A 117 -10.83 6.83 8.42
N GLY A 118 -9.96 7.03 7.43
CA GLY A 118 -10.25 7.83 6.24
C GLY A 118 -11.43 7.28 5.43
N TYR A 119 -11.50 5.97 5.22
CA TYR A 119 -12.61 5.33 4.51
C TYR A 119 -13.94 5.53 5.25
N ARG A 120 -13.96 5.38 6.57
CA ARG A 120 -15.18 5.66 7.38
C ARG A 120 -15.60 7.13 7.28
N CYS A 121 -14.67 8.08 7.22
CA CYS A 121 -14.98 9.49 6.98
C CYS A 121 -15.58 9.69 5.57
N MET A 122 -15.08 9.01 4.53
CA MET A 122 -15.68 9.02 3.18
C MET A 122 -17.12 8.53 3.20
N ASP A 123 -17.38 7.40 3.84
CA ASP A 123 -18.73 6.81 3.96
C ASP A 123 -19.70 7.73 4.73
N ALA A 124 -19.18 8.47 5.70
CA ALA A 124 -19.96 9.46 6.47
C ALA A 124 -20.13 10.82 5.77
N GLY A 125 -19.49 11.03 4.61
CA GLY A 125 -19.47 12.33 3.92
C GLY A 125 -18.59 13.40 4.58
N ASP A 126 -17.75 13.03 5.56
CA ASP A 126 -16.74 13.90 6.17
C ASP A 126 -15.49 13.95 5.28
N PHE A 127 -15.59 14.66 4.16
CA PHE A 127 -14.48 14.79 3.22
C PHE A 127 -13.24 15.49 3.81
N PRO A 128 -13.37 16.54 4.69
CA PRO A 128 -12.20 17.09 5.36
C PRO A 128 -11.48 16.07 6.26
N GLY A 129 -12.22 15.28 7.03
CA GLY A 129 -11.68 14.20 7.86
C GLY A 129 -11.02 13.13 7.00
N ALA A 130 -11.68 12.69 5.92
CA ALA A 130 -11.15 11.71 4.99
C ALA A 130 -9.83 12.16 4.36
N ALA A 131 -9.78 13.37 3.78
CA ALA A 131 -8.57 13.92 3.17
C ALA A 131 -7.40 13.98 4.15
N ARG A 132 -7.65 14.38 5.41
CA ARG A 132 -6.62 14.44 6.45
C ARG A 132 -6.11 13.03 6.81
N GLN A 133 -7.01 12.10 7.18
CA GLN A 133 -6.61 10.76 7.63
C GLN A 133 -5.89 9.97 6.53
N LEU A 134 -6.40 10.03 5.29
CA LEU A 134 -5.78 9.35 4.15
C LEU A 134 -4.43 9.97 3.78
N ASN A 135 -4.29 11.30 3.89
CA ASN A 135 -3.00 11.94 3.68
C ASN A 135 -1.97 11.54 4.75
N GLU A 136 -2.36 11.50 6.02
CA GLU A 136 -1.51 11.02 7.12
C GLU A 136 -1.08 9.56 6.89
N ALA A 137 -2.00 8.69 6.43
CA ALA A 137 -1.68 7.32 6.06
C ALA A 137 -0.64 7.25 4.93
N LEU A 138 -0.81 8.05 3.89
CA LEU A 138 0.10 8.07 2.73
C LEU A 138 1.49 8.62 3.06
N LEU A 139 1.62 9.52 4.04
CA LEU A 139 2.90 10.05 4.53
C LEU A 139 3.78 9.01 5.23
N LEU A 140 3.22 7.86 5.65
CA LEU A 140 4.01 6.75 6.20
C LEU A 140 4.86 6.04 5.13
N TRP A 141 4.56 6.22 3.86
CA TRP A 141 5.26 5.59 2.76
C TRP A 141 6.50 6.38 2.37
N SER A 142 7.67 5.80 2.62
CA SER A 142 8.96 6.38 2.23
C SER A 142 9.48 5.86 0.88
N GLY A 143 8.80 4.87 0.28
CA GLY A 143 9.20 4.28 -0.99
C GLY A 143 8.36 3.07 -1.38
N THR A 144 8.98 2.16 -2.13
CA THR A 144 8.44 0.81 -2.39
C THR A 144 8.60 -0.03 -1.13
N PRO A 145 7.59 -0.82 -0.72
CA PRO A 145 7.71 -1.70 0.43
C PRO A 145 8.91 -2.64 0.28
N PHE A 146 9.68 -2.81 1.36
CA PHE A 146 10.86 -3.66 1.37
C PHE A 146 11.89 -3.33 0.26
N ALA A 147 12.08 -2.04 -0.05
CA ALA A 147 12.89 -1.58 -1.18
C ALA A 147 14.33 -2.16 -1.23
N ASP A 148 14.86 -2.57 -0.10
CA ASP A 148 16.22 -3.10 0.09
C ASP A 148 16.24 -4.59 0.45
N VAL A 149 15.12 -5.29 0.28
CA VAL A 149 14.99 -6.73 0.52
C VAL A 149 14.85 -7.45 -0.82
N GLN A 150 15.61 -8.51 -1.01
CA GLN A 150 15.41 -9.43 -2.12
C GLN A 150 14.15 -10.28 -1.83
N ALA A 151 13.00 -9.84 -2.32
CA ALA A 151 11.74 -10.53 -2.08
C ALA A 151 11.70 -11.90 -2.77
N GLY A 152 11.13 -12.87 -2.09
CA GLY A 152 10.69 -14.15 -2.64
C GLY A 152 9.17 -14.16 -2.80
N PRO A 153 8.57 -15.33 -3.10
CA PRO A 153 7.16 -15.41 -3.49
C PRO A 153 6.18 -14.86 -2.44
N GLN A 154 6.45 -15.05 -1.14
CA GLN A 154 5.57 -14.60 -0.06
C GLN A 154 5.61 -13.07 0.07
N LEU A 155 6.81 -12.47 0.11
CA LEU A 155 6.95 -11.02 0.18
C LEU A 155 6.48 -10.34 -1.11
N GLU A 156 6.67 -10.93 -2.30
CA GLU A 156 6.15 -10.36 -3.54
C GLU A 156 4.62 -10.24 -3.55
N MET A 157 3.90 -11.22 -3.00
CA MET A 157 2.44 -11.15 -2.84
C MET A 157 2.05 -10.02 -1.89
N GLU A 158 2.75 -9.91 -0.76
CA GLU A 158 2.46 -8.87 0.24
C GLU A 158 2.82 -7.47 -0.26
N ILE A 159 3.90 -7.31 -1.02
CA ILE A 159 4.26 -6.04 -1.68
C ILE A 159 3.12 -5.60 -2.61
N LYS A 160 2.61 -6.52 -3.44
CA LYS A 160 1.48 -6.22 -4.34
C LYS A 160 0.23 -5.82 -3.55
N ARG A 161 -0.07 -6.53 -2.45
CA ARG A 161 -1.20 -6.19 -1.57
C ARG A 161 -1.05 -4.80 -0.96
N LEU A 162 0.15 -4.46 -0.48
CA LEU A 162 0.45 -3.16 0.10
C LEU A 162 0.37 -2.04 -0.96
N ASP A 163 0.94 -2.25 -2.14
CA ASP A 163 0.86 -1.29 -3.25
C ASP A 163 -0.59 -1.03 -3.68
N GLU A 164 -1.43 -2.06 -3.74
CA GLU A 164 -2.86 -1.93 -4.02
C GLU A 164 -3.58 -1.16 -2.92
N SER A 165 -3.27 -1.44 -1.66
CA SER A 165 -3.82 -0.71 -0.50
C SER A 165 -3.41 0.78 -0.54
N ARG A 166 -2.18 1.08 -0.94
CA ARG A 166 -1.70 2.45 -1.15
C ARG A 166 -2.48 3.15 -2.26
N LEU A 167 -2.68 2.45 -3.39
CA LEU A 167 -3.42 2.99 -4.53
C LEU A 167 -4.86 3.31 -4.17
N CYS A 168 -5.54 2.42 -3.43
CA CYS A 168 -6.88 2.65 -2.91
C CYS A 168 -6.94 3.89 -2.00
N ALA A 169 -6.01 4.02 -1.05
CA ALA A 169 -5.95 5.17 -0.16
C ALA A 169 -5.74 6.49 -0.93
N LEU A 170 -4.93 6.45 -1.96
CA LEU A 170 -4.61 7.58 -2.82
C LEU A 170 -5.80 8.00 -3.68
N ASP A 171 -6.52 7.02 -4.28
CA ASP A 171 -7.75 7.25 -5.05
C ASP A 171 -8.82 7.92 -4.18
N GLN A 172 -9.05 7.41 -2.97
CA GLN A 172 -10.04 7.94 -2.03
C GLN A 172 -9.65 9.34 -1.49
N ARG A 173 -8.36 9.59 -1.24
CA ARG A 173 -7.90 10.92 -0.82
C ARG A 173 -8.12 11.95 -1.92
N ILE A 174 -7.80 11.63 -3.18
CA ILE A 174 -8.04 12.51 -4.32
C ILE A 174 -9.55 12.78 -4.49
N GLU A 175 -10.40 11.76 -4.34
CA GLU A 175 -11.84 11.94 -4.37
C GLU A 175 -12.30 12.92 -3.28
N ALA A 176 -11.81 12.78 -2.05
CA ALA A 176 -12.12 13.71 -0.96
C ALA A 176 -11.69 15.15 -1.31
N ASP A 177 -10.48 15.34 -1.86
CA ASP A 177 -10.00 16.65 -2.28
C ASP A 177 -10.86 17.25 -3.41
N LEU A 178 -11.31 16.43 -4.37
CA LEU A 178 -12.24 16.88 -5.42
C LEU A 178 -13.60 17.29 -4.86
N ARG A 179 -14.12 16.58 -3.86
CA ARG A 179 -15.36 16.94 -3.14
C ARG A 179 -15.22 18.25 -2.36
N LEU A 180 -14.01 18.55 -1.89
CA LEU A 180 -13.68 19.82 -1.21
C LEU A 180 -13.41 20.98 -2.18
N GLY A 181 -13.51 20.75 -3.50
CA GLY A 181 -13.27 21.81 -4.49
C GLY A 181 -11.80 22.08 -4.80
N ARG A 182 -10.85 21.25 -4.30
CA ARG A 182 -9.39 21.42 -4.46
C ARG A 182 -8.89 20.95 -5.83
N HIS A 183 -9.66 21.22 -6.88
CA HIS A 183 -9.41 20.65 -8.22
C HIS A 183 -8.03 20.98 -8.76
N ARG A 184 -7.52 22.20 -8.53
CA ARG A 184 -6.23 22.67 -9.04
C ARG A 184 -5.05 22.04 -8.28
N GLU A 185 -5.23 21.78 -7.01
CA GLU A 185 -4.18 21.22 -6.13
C GLU A 185 -3.80 19.80 -6.52
N VAL A 186 -4.77 18.98 -6.94
CA VAL A 186 -4.56 17.57 -7.31
C VAL A 186 -4.04 17.37 -8.74
N LEU A 187 -4.01 18.41 -9.60
CA LEU A 187 -3.67 18.25 -11.02
C LEU A 187 -2.25 17.73 -11.25
N ALA A 188 -1.27 18.27 -10.52
CA ALA A 188 0.13 17.88 -10.69
C ALA A 188 0.33 16.40 -10.33
N GLU A 189 -0.26 15.97 -9.23
CA GLU A 189 -0.20 14.59 -8.76
C GLU A 189 -0.94 13.64 -9.71
N LEU A 190 -2.16 13.99 -10.12
CA LEU A 190 -2.93 13.20 -11.10
C LEU A 190 -2.19 13.04 -12.43
N THR A 191 -1.45 14.06 -12.87
CA THR A 191 -0.62 13.95 -14.09
C THR A 191 0.41 12.83 -13.95
N VAL A 192 1.06 12.71 -12.80
CA VAL A 192 2.04 11.63 -12.53
C VAL A 192 1.35 10.28 -12.44
N LEU A 193 0.22 10.23 -11.73
CA LEU A 193 -0.51 8.98 -11.48
C LEU A 193 -1.09 8.35 -12.75
N VAL A 194 -1.72 9.13 -13.63
CA VAL A 194 -2.27 8.60 -14.89
C VAL A 194 -1.19 8.11 -15.85
N ASN A 195 0.03 8.66 -15.78
CA ASN A 195 1.16 8.15 -16.52
C ASN A 195 1.71 6.84 -15.95
N ARG A 196 1.69 6.68 -14.62
CA ARG A 196 2.13 5.46 -13.94
C ARG A 196 1.10 4.33 -14.06
N TYR A 197 -0.19 4.65 -13.88
CA TYR A 197 -1.31 3.71 -13.89
C TYR A 197 -2.17 3.92 -15.15
N ARG A 198 -1.60 3.61 -16.29
CA ARG A 198 -2.11 3.99 -17.63
C ARG A 198 -3.48 3.44 -17.99
N THR A 199 -3.91 2.36 -17.35
CA THR A 199 -5.20 1.69 -17.57
C THR A 199 -6.18 1.87 -16.41
N HIS A 200 -5.81 2.64 -15.36
CA HIS A 200 -6.65 2.81 -14.16
C HIS A 200 -7.71 3.88 -14.41
N GLU A 201 -8.92 3.44 -14.76
CA GLU A 201 -10.01 4.32 -15.18
C GLU A 201 -10.45 5.34 -14.12
N SER A 202 -10.45 4.99 -12.82
CA SER A 202 -10.84 5.91 -11.75
C SER A 202 -9.93 7.13 -11.69
N LEU A 203 -8.60 6.95 -11.69
CA LEU A 203 -7.64 8.05 -11.69
C LEU A 203 -7.79 8.96 -12.92
N HIS A 204 -8.05 8.37 -14.09
CA HIS A 204 -8.30 9.15 -15.30
C HIS A 204 -9.62 9.93 -15.22
N ALA A 205 -10.68 9.35 -14.62
CA ALA A 205 -11.94 10.03 -14.39
C ALA A 205 -11.75 11.23 -13.44
N GLN A 206 -11.02 11.04 -12.34
CA GLN A 206 -10.69 12.11 -11.40
C GLN A 206 -9.86 13.22 -12.08
N PHE A 207 -8.90 12.86 -12.93
CA PHE A 207 -8.10 13.82 -13.68
C PHE A 207 -8.94 14.61 -14.68
N MET A 208 -9.82 13.93 -15.44
CA MET A 208 -10.77 14.60 -16.33
C MET A 208 -11.67 15.57 -15.57
N LEU A 209 -12.18 15.18 -14.41
CA LEU A 209 -13.04 16.02 -13.57
C LEU A 209 -12.27 17.23 -13.03
N ALA A 210 -11.05 17.03 -12.51
CA ALA A 210 -10.18 18.09 -12.03
C ALA A 210 -9.86 19.13 -13.12
N LEU A 211 -9.49 18.68 -14.32
CA LEU A 211 -9.24 19.52 -15.49
C LEU A 211 -10.48 20.30 -15.89
N HIS A 212 -11.63 19.62 -16.02
CA HIS A 212 -12.88 20.25 -16.41
C HIS A 212 -13.29 21.35 -15.43
N ARG A 213 -13.30 21.05 -14.12
CA ARG A 213 -13.64 22.04 -13.07
C ARG A 213 -12.60 23.17 -12.93
N SER A 214 -11.39 22.96 -13.48
CA SER A 214 -10.36 24.02 -13.59
C SER A 214 -10.45 24.83 -14.89
N GLY A 215 -11.48 24.63 -15.72
CA GLY A 215 -11.69 25.32 -17.00
C GLY A 215 -10.91 24.75 -18.19
N ARG A 216 -10.18 23.65 -17.99
CA ARG A 216 -9.30 22.99 -19.00
C ARG A 216 -10.03 21.87 -19.74
N ARG A 217 -11.23 22.20 -20.27
CA ARG A 217 -12.13 21.22 -20.91
C ARG A 217 -11.48 20.44 -22.05
N GLY A 218 -10.73 21.10 -22.93
CA GLY A 218 -10.05 20.43 -24.05
C GLY A 218 -9.07 19.36 -23.60
N GLU A 219 -8.31 19.63 -22.54
CA GLU A 219 -7.38 18.69 -21.99
C GLU A 219 -8.07 17.50 -21.29
N ALA A 220 -9.19 17.74 -20.60
CA ALA A 220 -10.02 16.67 -20.05
C ALA A 220 -10.47 15.66 -21.13
N LEU A 221 -10.89 16.17 -22.28
CA LEU A 221 -11.29 15.31 -23.41
C LEU A 221 -10.09 14.60 -24.06
N SER A 222 -8.92 15.23 -24.10
CA SER A 222 -7.68 14.60 -24.56
C SER A 222 -7.24 13.46 -23.65
N VAL A 223 -7.39 13.59 -22.33
CA VAL A 223 -7.14 12.51 -21.36
C VAL A 223 -8.03 11.30 -21.66
N TYR A 224 -9.33 11.50 -21.91
CA TYR A 224 -10.23 10.42 -22.31
C TYR A 224 -9.78 9.70 -23.57
N GLN A 225 -9.41 10.44 -24.63
CA GLN A 225 -8.97 9.86 -25.90
C GLN A 225 -7.69 9.03 -25.72
N GLY A 226 -6.73 9.56 -24.93
CA GLY A 226 -5.49 8.86 -24.61
C GLY A 226 -5.75 7.54 -23.87
N LEU A 227 -6.58 7.56 -22.83
CA LEU A 227 -6.97 6.35 -22.10
C LEU A 227 -7.69 5.34 -23.01
N ARG A 228 -8.68 5.78 -23.79
CA ARG A 228 -9.40 4.90 -24.72
C ARG A 228 -8.44 4.21 -25.67
N SER A 229 -7.52 4.96 -26.28
CA SER A 229 -6.51 4.40 -27.18
C SER A 229 -5.64 3.34 -26.48
N THR A 230 -5.27 3.59 -25.21
CA THR A 230 -4.47 2.66 -24.41
C THR A 230 -5.26 1.39 -24.08
N LEU A 231 -6.52 1.52 -23.61
CA LEU A 231 -7.37 0.37 -23.27
C LEU A 231 -7.64 -0.52 -24.48
N VAL A 232 -7.96 0.08 -25.64
CA VAL A 232 -8.20 -0.70 -26.88
C VAL A 232 -6.94 -1.40 -27.33
N ARG A 233 -5.80 -0.71 -27.32
CA ARG A 233 -4.54 -1.27 -27.80
C ARG A 233 -3.98 -2.37 -26.88
N GLU A 234 -4.02 -2.17 -25.57
CA GLU A 234 -3.35 -3.05 -24.59
C GLU A 234 -4.26 -4.17 -24.08
N LEU A 235 -5.59 -3.90 -23.97
CA LEU A 235 -6.55 -4.82 -23.36
C LEU A 235 -7.68 -5.25 -24.32
N GLY A 236 -7.82 -4.62 -25.48
CA GLY A 236 -8.95 -4.85 -26.38
C GLY A 236 -10.31 -4.37 -25.84
N LEU A 237 -10.29 -3.46 -24.84
CA LEU A 237 -11.49 -3.00 -24.13
C LEU A 237 -11.82 -1.54 -24.44
N GLU A 238 -13.11 -1.23 -24.55
CA GLU A 238 -13.60 0.16 -24.53
C GLU A 238 -13.73 0.67 -23.08
N PRO A 239 -13.60 1.99 -22.85
CA PRO A 239 -13.79 2.58 -21.53
C PRO A 239 -15.12 2.21 -20.89
N SER A 240 -15.15 2.14 -19.55
CA SER A 240 -16.36 1.83 -18.79
C SER A 240 -17.52 2.76 -19.10
N ALA A 241 -18.75 2.30 -18.82
CA ALA A 241 -19.95 3.10 -19.01
C ALA A 241 -19.94 4.39 -18.18
N ALA A 242 -19.30 4.36 -17.01
CA ALA A 242 -19.17 5.52 -16.12
C ALA A 242 -18.25 6.58 -16.74
N LEU A 243 -17.09 6.18 -17.25
CA LEU A 243 -16.15 7.10 -17.88
C LEU A 243 -16.72 7.72 -19.16
N ARG A 244 -17.47 6.93 -19.95
CA ARG A 244 -18.20 7.41 -21.15
C ARG A 244 -19.30 8.41 -20.79
N ARG A 245 -19.99 8.22 -19.62
CA ARG A 245 -20.97 9.21 -19.12
C ARG A 245 -20.27 10.51 -18.72
N LEU A 246 -19.14 10.43 -18.02
CA LEU A 246 -18.35 11.60 -17.65
C LEU A 246 -17.90 12.38 -18.90
N GLN A 247 -17.36 11.71 -19.92
CA GLN A 247 -16.97 12.33 -21.17
C GLN A 247 -18.14 13.07 -21.82
N ARG A 248 -19.32 12.42 -21.91
CA ARG A 248 -20.53 13.06 -22.47
C ARG A 248 -20.97 14.29 -21.65
N SER A 249 -20.95 14.18 -20.33
CA SER A 249 -21.26 15.30 -19.45
C SER A 249 -20.32 16.50 -19.70
N ILE A 250 -19.03 16.25 -19.83
CA ILE A 250 -18.03 17.28 -20.17
C ILE A 250 -18.30 17.87 -21.58
N LEU A 251 -18.70 17.06 -22.56
CA LEU A 251 -19.03 17.52 -23.91
C LEU A 251 -20.32 18.37 -23.96
N MET A 252 -21.31 18.08 -23.11
CA MET A 252 -22.59 18.81 -23.08
C MET A 252 -22.54 20.07 -22.20
N ALA A 253 -21.60 20.15 -21.24
CA ALA A 253 -21.44 21.33 -20.42
C ALA A 253 -21.04 22.54 -21.26
N GLY A 254 -21.99 23.48 -21.45
CA GLY A 254 -21.73 24.76 -22.09
C GLY A 254 -20.78 25.64 -21.25
N PRO A 255 -20.30 26.76 -21.79
CA PRO A 255 -19.39 27.66 -21.06
C PRO A 255 -19.95 28.23 -19.76
N GLU A 256 -21.27 28.19 -19.56
CA GLU A 256 -21.97 28.71 -18.36
C GLU A 256 -22.29 27.63 -17.31
N SER A 257 -22.11 26.34 -17.58
CA SER A 257 -22.48 25.24 -16.70
C SER A 257 -21.31 24.69 -15.87
N MET A 258 -20.46 25.54 -15.34
CA MET A 258 -19.33 25.12 -14.48
C MET A 258 -19.75 24.63 -13.09
N ALA A 259 -21.04 24.74 -12.71
CA ALA A 259 -21.54 24.43 -11.37
C ALA A 259 -22.29 23.09 -11.22
N THR A 260 -22.62 22.39 -12.31
CA THR A 260 -23.56 21.24 -12.25
C THR A 260 -23.12 20.05 -13.10
N VAL A 261 -21.96 19.47 -12.79
CA VAL A 261 -21.72 18.07 -13.11
C VAL A 261 -22.20 17.26 -11.89
N PRO A 262 -23.18 16.35 -12.03
CA PRO A 262 -23.71 15.62 -10.88
C PRO A 262 -22.62 14.82 -10.19
N ASP A 263 -22.54 14.91 -8.87
CA ASP A 263 -21.64 14.13 -8.01
C ASP A 263 -21.85 12.60 -8.11
N THR A 264 -22.92 12.16 -8.78
CA THR A 264 -23.36 10.77 -8.90
C THR A 264 -22.49 9.88 -9.78
N VAL A 265 -21.47 10.38 -10.48
CA VAL A 265 -20.63 9.55 -11.36
C VAL A 265 -19.57 8.78 -10.57
N THR A 266 -19.10 9.34 -9.47
CA THR A 266 -18.11 8.72 -8.57
C THR A 266 -18.71 7.66 -7.63
N GLU A 267 -20.00 7.76 -7.29
CA GLU A 267 -20.69 6.82 -6.39
C GLU A 267 -20.74 5.34 -6.86
N ARG A 268 -20.41 5.07 -8.14
CA ARG A 268 -20.49 3.71 -8.73
C ARG A 268 -19.16 3.20 -9.29
N LEU A 269 -18.04 3.89 -9.06
CA LEU A 269 -16.70 3.40 -9.40
C LEU A 269 -15.97 2.78 -8.20
N ALA A 270 -16.54 2.88 -6.99
CA ALA A 270 -16.01 2.19 -5.83
C ALA A 270 -16.03 0.67 -6.10
N PRO A 271 -14.91 -0.03 -6.00
CA PRO A 271 -14.92 -1.47 -6.06
C PRO A 271 -15.76 -1.97 -4.90
N THR A 272 -16.70 -2.84 -5.18
CA THR A 272 -17.39 -3.66 -4.20
C THR A 272 -16.34 -4.55 -3.54
N LEU A 273 -15.65 -4.06 -2.54
CA LEU A 273 -14.90 -4.87 -1.59
C LEU A 273 -15.92 -5.54 -0.66
N SER A 274 -16.68 -6.50 -1.23
CA SER A 274 -17.47 -7.43 -0.48
C SER A 274 -16.63 -8.68 -0.25
N LEU A 275 -16.25 -8.85 1.03
CA LEU A 275 -16.08 -10.14 1.70
C LEU A 275 -15.16 -11.17 1.01
N ILE A 276 -13.91 -11.18 1.39
CA ILE A 276 -13.24 -12.46 1.64
C ILE A 276 -12.78 -12.42 3.11
N GLN A 277 -13.72 -12.82 3.99
CA GLN A 277 -13.38 -13.46 5.24
C GLN A 277 -13.10 -14.92 4.90
N ILE A 278 -11.88 -15.36 4.97
CA ILE A 278 -11.44 -16.72 5.37
C ILE A 278 -10.12 -16.55 6.11
#